data_56a70a41691814b9be880f0bd34a3738
#
_entry.id   56a70a41691814b9be880f0bd34a3738
#
_cell.length_a   1.000
_cell.length_b   1.000
_cell.length_c   1.000
_cell.angle_alpha   90.00
_cell.angle_beta   90.00
_cell.angle_gamma   90.00
#
_symmetry.space_group_name_H-M   'P 1'
#
loop_
_entity.id
_entity.type
_entity.pdbx_description
1 polymer ?
#
loop_
_entity_poly.entity_id
_entity_poly.type
_entity_poly.pdbx_seq_one_letter_code
_entity_poly.pdbx_strand_id
1 'polypeptide(L)'
;SSETAEAAPAPVRIDAARQAQWNAGQIVLPRAGDGHFYADVSVDGVSTQMLVDTGASVIALTADDAANMGYLWDQQDVRAVAHGAGGDVYGVPITLDRVQLGEIEAHGVRAIIVPEGLEISLLGQSFLARVGRVEIDASGMILGS
;
A
#
# COMPACT_ATOMS: atom_id res chain seq x y z
N SER A 1 -8.29 4.04 14.91
CA SER A 1 -8.12 3.65 15.06
C SER A 1 -7.99 3.26 15.26
N SER A 2 -7.80 3.08 15.16
CA SER A 2 -7.51 2.57 15.41
C SER A 2 -7.20 1.94 15.54
N GLU A 3 -6.92 1.44 15.56
CA GLU A 3 -6.47 0.69 15.74
C GLU A 3 -6.44 -0.10 15.70
N THR A 4 -6.30 -0.69 15.67
CA THR A 4 -6.08 -1.52 15.75
C THR A 4 -5.86 -2.22 15.86
N ALA A 5 -5.75 -2.89 15.97
CA ALA A 5 -5.37 -3.56 16.27
C ALA A 5 -4.90 -4.15 16.35
N GLU A 6 -4.59 -4.50 16.51
CA GLU A 6 -3.97 -5.09 16.80
C GLU A 6 -3.81 -5.40 17.44
N ALA A 7 -3.70 -5.92 17.70
CA ALA A 7 -3.41 -6.25 18.47
C ALA A 7 -3.28 -5.94 19.03
N ALA A 8 -3.37 -5.76 19.20
CA ALA A 8 -3.09 -5.28 19.81
C ALA A 8 -2.91 -5.02 20.39
N PRO A 9 -2.97 -5.60 20.23
CA PRO A 9 -2.58 -5.38 21.46
C PRO A 9 -2.74 -4.15 21.88
N ALA A 10 -2.62 -4.27 22.90
CA ALA A 10 -2.53 -3.01 23.44
C ALA A 10 -2.48 -2.03 22.37
N PRO A 11 -3.20 -1.02 22.45
CA PRO A 11 -3.09 0.00 21.45
C PRO A 11 -1.63 0.39 21.38
N VAL A 12 -1.12 0.40 20.21
CA VAL A 12 0.22 0.86 20.01
C VAL A 12 0.25 2.32 20.41
N ARG A 13 1.05 2.62 21.41
CA ARG A 13 1.20 4.00 21.80
C ARG A 13 2.18 4.64 20.86
N ILE A 14 1.73 5.65 20.18
CA ILE A 14 2.62 6.47 19.37
C ILE A 14 3.27 7.43 20.33
N ASP A 15 4.57 7.29 20.54
CA ASP A 15 5.28 8.19 21.44
C ASP A 15 5.37 9.60 20.85
N ALA A 16 5.81 10.54 21.67
CA ALA A 16 5.82 11.94 21.28
C ALA A 16 6.70 12.21 20.05
N ALA A 17 7.81 11.47 19.91
CA ALA A 17 8.69 11.67 18.76
C ALA A 17 8.03 11.20 17.48
N ARG A 18 7.36 10.05 17.52
CA ARG A 18 6.64 9.55 16.34
C ARG A 18 5.47 10.45 16.00
N GLN A 19 4.78 10.96 17.01
CA GLN A 19 3.69 11.87 16.77
C GLN A 19 4.19 13.17 16.11
N ALA A 20 5.34 13.65 16.52
CA ALA A 20 5.93 14.84 15.90
C ALA A 20 6.31 14.58 14.44
N GLN A 21 6.86 13.41 14.16
CA GLN A 21 7.19 13.04 12.77
C GLN A 21 5.95 12.96 11.90
N TRP A 22 4.89 12.37 12.43
CA TRP A 22 3.61 12.29 11.73
C TRP A 22 3.11 13.70 11.39
N ASN A 23 3.12 14.59 12.39
CA ASN A 23 2.63 15.94 12.20
C ASN A 23 3.49 16.75 11.24
N ALA A 24 4.72 16.31 10.99
CA ALA A 24 5.61 16.96 10.04
C ALA A 24 5.49 16.38 8.62
N GLY A 25 4.44 15.61 8.34
CA GLY A 25 4.23 15.01 7.04
C GLY A 25 4.92 13.68 6.85
N GLN A 26 5.46 13.12 7.92
CA GLN A 26 6.08 11.80 7.90
C GLN A 26 5.15 10.78 8.52
N ILE A 27 5.25 9.55 8.06
CA ILE A 27 4.47 8.43 8.56
C ILE A 27 5.42 7.37 9.06
N VAL A 28 5.16 6.86 10.25
CA VAL A 28 5.95 5.77 10.82
C VAL A 28 5.07 4.54 10.90
N LEU A 29 5.46 3.48 10.20
CA LEU A 29 4.74 2.21 10.22
C LEU A 29 5.51 1.24 11.11
N PRO A 30 4.91 0.76 12.20
CA PRO A 30 5.58 -0.23 13.04
C PRO A 30 5.67 -1.55 12.28
N ARG A 31 6.72 -2.32 12.58
CA ARG A 31 6.85 -3.65 12.00
C ARG A 31 5.79 -4.57 12.60
N ALA A 32 5.03 -5.25 11.77
CA ALA A 32 4.02 -6.18 12.25
C ALA A 32 4.66 -7.45 12.79
N GLY A 33 3.86 -8.25 13.50
CA GLY A 33 4.35 -9.49 14.10
C GLY A 33 4.90 -10.49 13.10
N ASP A 34 4.46 -10.42 11.84
CA ASP A 34 4.94 -11.28 10.76
C ASP A 34 6.20 -10.72 10.08
N GLY A 35 6.71 -9.59 10.55
CA GLY A 35 7.90 -8.96 9.99
C GLY A 35 7.64 -8.00 8.85
N HIS A 36 6.41 -7.89 8.40
CA HIS A 36 6.03 -7.01 7.28
C HIS A 36 5.47 -5.68 7.79
N PHE A 37 5.32 -4.74 6.87
CA PHE A 37 4.71 -3.45 7.15
C PHE A 37 3.39 -3.35 6.41
N TYR A 38 2.36 -2.88 7.10
CA TYR A 38 1.03 -2.71 6.54
C TYR A 38 0.60 -1.26 6.70
N ALA A 39 -0.16 -0.77 5.75
CA ALA A 39 -0.64 0.60 5.77
C ALA A 39 -2.08 0.66 5.32
N ASP A 40 -2.84 1.56 5.94
CA ASP A 40 -4.19 1.86 5.46
C ASP A 40 -4.06 2.98 4.43
N VAL A 41 -4.32 2.63 3.19
CA VAL A 41 -4.13 3.51 2.05
C VAL A 41 -5.51 3.89 1.53
N SER A 42 -5.73 5.17 1.34
CA SER A 42 -6.98 5.66 0.79
C SER A 42 -6.82 5.80 -0.72
N VAL A 43 -7.67 5.12 -1.48
CA VAL A 43 -7.69 5.23 -2.93
C VAL A 43 -9.07 5.80 -3.31
N ASP A 44 -9.06 7.01 -3.85
CA ASP A 44 -10.28 7.74 -4.21
C ASP A 44 -11.28 7.79 -3.05
N GLY A 45 -10.77 7.91 -1.83
CA GLY A 45 -11.57 8.00 -0.63
C GLY A 45 -11.92 6.66 0.02
N VAL A 46 -11.52 5.55 -0.55
CA VAL A 46 -11.79 4.21 0.01
C VAL A 46 -10.55 3.70 0.72
N SER A 47 -10.66 3.45 2.02
CA SER A 47 -9.55 2.97 2.83
C SER A 47 -9.33 1.47 2.60
N THR A 48 -8.11 1.09 2.29
CA THR A 48 -7.74 -0.29 1.98
C THR A 48 -6.43 -0.63 2.65
N GLN A 49 -6.40 -1.74 3.37
CA GLN A 49 -5.14 -2.20 3.96
C GLN A 49 -4.27 -2.82 2.88
N MET A 50 -3.02 -2.38 2.81
CA MET A 50 -2.06 -2.89 1.84
C MET A 50 -0.77 -3.30 2.54
N LEU A 51 -0.13 -4.32 2.01
CA LEU A 51 1.22 -4.71 2.41
C LEU A 51 2.20 -3.78 1.69
N VAL A 52 3.09 -3.14 2.44
CA VAL A 52 4.11 -2.29 1.83
C VAL A 52 5.20 -3.18 1.26
N ASP A 53 5.33 -3.17 -0.07
CA ASP A 53 6.25 -4.06 -0.77
C ASP A 53 7.17 -3.25 -1.67
N THR A 54 8.38 -2.98 -1.16
CA THR A 54 9.37 -2.19 -1.91
C THR A 54 9.88 -2.92 -3.15
N GLY A 55 9.65 -4.23 -3.23
CA GLY A 55 10.03 -5.01 -4.40
C GLY A 55 8.98 -5.02 -5.51
N ALA A 56 7.78 -4.52 -5.24
CA ALA A 56 6.74 -4.43 -6.27
C ALA A 56 6.89 -3.12 -7.03
N SER A 57 6.83 -3.18 -8.35
CA SER A 57 7.03 -1.98 -9.18
C SER A 57 5.81 -1.07 -9.21
N VAL A 58 4.63 -1.63 -9.03
CA VAL A 58 3.37 -0.85 -9.03
C VAL A 58 2.51 -1.32 -7.88
N ILE A 59 1.45 -0.55 -7.60
CA ILE A 59 0.41 -1.01 -6.68
C ILE A 59 -0.26 -2.22 -7.33
N ALA A 60 -0.45 -3.29 -6.56
CA ALA A 60 -1.16 -4.47 -7.02
C ALA A 60 -2.41 -4.64 -6.16
N LEU A 61 -3.57 -4.66 -6.78
CA LEU A 61 -4.85 -4.74 -6.09
C LEU A 61 -5.45 -6.13 -6.23
N THR A 62 -6.03 -6.64 -5.13
CA THR A 62 -6.88 -7.81 -5.23
C THR A 62 -8.15 -7.42 -6.00
N ALA A 63 -8.83 -8.41 -6.56
CA ALA A 63 -10.09 -8.16 -7.24
C ALA A 63 -11.13 -7.54 -6.31
N ASP A 64 -11.17 -8.00 -5.06
CA ASP A 64 -12.12 -7.46 -4.09
C ASP A 64 -11.84 -6.00 -3.77
N ASP A 65 -10.58 -5.65 -3.56
CA ASP A 65 -10.22 -4.28 -3.26
C ASP A 65 -10.52 -3.36 -4.44
N ALA A 66 -10.21 -3.80 -5.66
CA ALA A 66 -10.51 -3.03 -6.86
C ALA A 66 -12.01 -2.77 -6.99
N ALA A 67 -12.83 -3.78 -6.72
CA ALA A 67 -14.28 -3.64 -6.76
C ALA A 67 -14.77 -2.64 -5.71
N ASN A 68 -14.22 -2.70 -4.51
CA ASN A 68 -14.60 -1.77 -3.44
C ASN A 68 -14.23 -0.33 -3.77
N MET A 69 -13.16 -0.14 -4.54
CA MET A 69 -12.73 1.19 -4.99
C MET A 69 -13.53 1.69 -6.19
N GLY A 70 -14.34 0.84 -6.81
CA GLY A 70 -15.13 1.20 -7.97
C GLY A 70 -14.45 0.99 -9.31
N TYR A 71 -13.32 0.29 -9.35
CA TYR A 71 -12.63 0.01 -10.61
C TYR A 71 -13.20 -1.25 -11.25
N LEU A 72 -13.77 -1.10 -12.43
CA LEU A 72 -14.40 -2.19 -13.17
C LEU A 72 -13.43 -2.73 -14.21
N TRP A 73 -13.52 -4.03 -14.44
CA TRP A 73 -12.71 -4.70 -15.45
C TRP A 73 -13.44 -5.97 -15.89
N ASP A 74 -13.07 -6.51 -17.05
CA ASP A 74 -13.57 -7.82 -17.44
C ASP A 74 -12.41 -8.70 -17.92
N GLN A 75 -12.75 -9.95 -18.21
CA GLN A 75 -11.72 -10.95 -18.51
C GLN A 75 -10.88 -10.59 -19.73
N GLN A 76 -11.43 -9.83 -20.66
CA GLN A 76 -10.71 -9.41 -21.86
C GLN A 76 -9.59 -8.42 -21.54
N ASP A 77 -9.66 -7.73 -20.41
CA ASP A 77 -8.67 -6.75 -20.01
C ASP A 77 -7.43 -7.40 -19.39
N VAL A 78 -7.50 -8.66 -19.03
CA VAL A 78 -6.41 -9.37 -18.36
C VAL A 78 -5.31 -9.69 -19.34
N ARG A 79 -4.08 -9.35 -19.00
CA ARG A 79 -2.90 -9.61 -19.82
C ARG A 79 -1.68 -9.87 -18.93
N ALA A 80 -0.60 -10.35 -19.50
CA ALA A 80 0.65 -10.49 -18.78
C ALA A 80 1.21 -9.09 -18.53
N VAL A 81 1.36 -8.70 -17.25
CA VAL A 81 1.77 -7.36 -16.86
C VAL A 81 3.15 -7.34 -16.22
N ALA A 82 3.70 -8.49 -15.86
CA ALA A 82 5.04 -8.59 -15.28
C ALA A 82 5.56 -10.00 -15.54
N HIS A 83 6.89 -10.11 -15.57
CA HIS A 83 7.59 -11.39 -15.71
C HIS A 83 8.49 -11.55 -14.49
N GLY A 84 8.45 -12.69 -13.84
CA GLY A 84 9.25 -12.96 -12.65
C GLY A 84 9.78 -14.36 -12.64
N ALA A 85 10.56 -14.68 -11.60
CA ALA A 85 11.17 -16.00 -11.44
C ALA A 85 10.13 -17.11 -11.34
N GLY A 86 8.94 -16.81 -10.84
CA GLY A 86 7.84 -17.76 -10.72
C GLY A 86 6.93 -17.81 -11.93
N GLY A 87 7.26 -17.09 -13.02
CA GLY A 87 6.45 -17.03 -14.21
C GLY A 87 5.82 -15.67 -14.42
N ASP A 88 4.86 -15.60 -15.33
CA ASP A 88 4.21 -14.33 -15.64
C ASP A 88 3.12 -14.01 -14.64
N VAL A 89 2.97 -12.73 -14.35
CA VAL A 89 1.85 -12.22 -13.57
C VAL A 89 0.82 -11.67 -14.52
N TYR A 90 -0.42 -12.10 -14.36
CA TYR A 90 -1.53 -11.66 -15.20
C TYR A 90 -2.40 -10.69 -14.42
N GLY A 91 -2.76 -9.62 -15.05
CA GLY A 91 -3.57 -8.60 -14.41
C GLY A 91 -4.10 -7.57 -15.38
N VAL A 92 -4.80 -6.60 -14.83
CA VAL A 92 -5.39 -5.50 -15.60
C VAL A 92 -4.67 -4.21 -15.23
N PRO A 93 -3.93 -3.60 -16.18
CA PRO A 93 -3.28 -2.31 -15.88
C PRO A 93 -4.33 -1.21 -15.75
N ILE A 94 -4.20 -0.43 -14.70
CA ILE A 94 -5.08 0.72 -14.46
C ILE A 94 -4.26 1.89 -13.92
N THR A 95 -4.88 3.05 -13.85
CA THR A 95 -4.29 4.23 -13.22
C THR A 95 -5.25 4.70 -12.14
N LEU A 96 -4.73 4.83 -10.91
CA LEU A 96 -5.51 5.29 -9.78
C LEU A 96 -5.46 6.82 -9.74
N ASP A 97 -6.63 7.45 -9.61
CA ASP A 97 -6.69 8.90 -9.66
C ASP A 97 -6.00 9.55 -8.47
N ARG A 98 -6.27 9.05 -7.26
CA ARG A 98 -5.74 9.65 -6.05
C ARG A 98 -5.43 8.57 -5.02
N VAL A 99 -4.18 8.55 -4.56
CA VAL A 99 -3.73 7.61 -3.54
C VAL A 99 -3.17 8.42 -2.38
N GLN A 100 -3.65 8.13 -1.17
CA GLN A 100 -3.31 8.90 0.01
C GLN A 100 -2.89 7.99 1.15
N LEU A 101 -1.78 8.33 1.79
CA LEU A 101 -1.31 7.65 2.98
C LEU A 101 -0.95 8.73 3.99
N GLY A 102 -1.80 8.89 5.02
CA GLY A 102 -1.65 10.01 5.92
C GLY A 102 -1.78 11.31 5.16
N GLU A 103 -0.77 12.17 5.26
CA GLU A 103 -0.75 13.43 4.54
C GLU A 103 -0.05 13.33 3.19
N ILE A 104 0.48 12.16 2.86
CA ILE A 104 1.15 11.95 1.58
C ILE A 104 0.10 11.59 0.54
N GLU A 105 0.08 12.35 -0.55
CA GLU A 105 -0.92 12.17 -1.60
C GLU A 105 -0.24 12.16 -2.95
N ALA A 106 -0.69 11.26 -3.84
CA ALA A 106 -0.20 11.17 -5.20
C ALA A 106 -1.38 10.97 -6.14
N HIS A 107 -1.24 11.48 -7.36
CA HIS A 107 -2.27 11.39 -8.39
C HIS A 107 -1.72 10.65 -9.60
N GLY A 108 -2.62 9.98 -10.33
CA GLY A 108 -2.22 9.27 -11.54
C GLY A 108 -1.22 8.15 -11.24
N VAL A 109 -1.53 7.31 -10.26
CA VAL A 109 -0.63 6.26 -9.78
C VAL A 109 -0.91 4.97 -10.51
N ARG A 110 0.10 4.39 -11.14
CA ARG A 110 -0.05 3.15 -11.90
C ARG A 110 -0.29 1.98 -10.96
N ALA A 111 -1.20 1.10 -11.37
CA ALA A 111 -1.56 -0.08 -10.59
C ALA A 111 -1.97 -1.21 -11.53
N ILE A 112 -2.04 -2.41 -10.98
CA ILE A 112 -2.60 -3.56 -11.69
C ILE A 112 -3.64 -4.20 -10.79
N ILE A 113 -4.70 -4.71 -11.40
CA ILE A 113 -5.65 -5.56 -10.69
C ILE A 113 -5.21 -6.99 -10.95
N VAL A 114 -4.98 -7.76 -9.90
CA VAL A 114 -4.56 -9.15 -10.00
C VAL A 114 -5.75 -10.02 -9.61
N PRO A 115 -6.46 -10.60 -10.59
CA PRO A 115 -7.71 -11.31 -10.31
C PRO A 115 -7.54 -12.55 -9.43
N GLU A 116 -6.40 -13.21 -9.52
CA GLU A 116 -6.16 -14.46 -8.80
C GLU A 116 -4.73 -14.52 -8.28
N GLY A 117 -4.56 -15.15 -7.13
CA GLY A 117 -3.24 -15.42 -6.59
C GLY A 117 -2.68 -14.35 -5.68
N LEU A 118 -3.44 -13.30 -5.39
CA LEU A 118 -3.02 -12.24 -4.50
C LEU A 118 -3.96 -12.20 -3.30
N GLU A 119 -3.41 -12.37 -2.11
CA GLU A 119 -4.23 -12.43 -0.89
C GLU A 119 -4.46 -11.06 -0.26
N ILE A 120 -3.55 -10.12 -0.48
CA ILE A 120 -3.65 -8.77 0.03
C ILE A 120 -3.05 -7.83 -1.00
N SER A 121 -3.63 -6.65 -1.13
CA SER A 121 -3.10 -5.66 -2.06
C SER A 121 -1.71 -5.20 -1.63
N LEU A 122 -0.88 -4.83 -2.60
CA LEU A 122 0.51 -4.43 -2.38
C LEU A 122 0.69 -2.96 -2.71
N LEU A 123 1.38 -2.24 -1.83
CA LEU A 123 1.74 -0.85 -2.05
C LEU A 123 3.17 -0.84 -2.60
N GLY A 124 3.31 -0.60 -3.88
CA GLY A 124 4.57 -0.72 -4.59
C GLY A 124 5.20 0.61 -4.97
N GLN A 125 6.24 0.53 -5.80
CA GLN A 125 7.07 1.68 -6.14
C GLN A 125 6.35 2.77 -6.93
N SER A 126 5.26 2.45 -7.63
CA SER A 126 4.51 3.49 -8.33
C SER A 126 4.00 4.57 -7.37
N PHE A 127 3.80 4.21 -6.09
CA PHE A 127 3.50 5.19 -5.05
C PHE A 127 4.74 5.51 -4.22
N LEU A 128 5.46 4.48 -3.76
CA LEU A 128 6.58 4.67 -2.82
C LEU A 128 7.68 5.55 -3.41
N ALA A 129 7.92 5.46 -4.70
CA ALA A 129 8.94 6.30 -5.35
C ALA A 129 8.58 7.79 -5.32
N ARG A 130 7.31 8.13 -5.12
CA ARG A 130 6.87 9.52 -5.03
C ARG A 130 6.87 10.07 -3.62
N VAL A 131 7.15 9.20 -2.64
CA VAL A 131 7.11 9.59 -1.24
C VAL A 131 8.32 10.46 -0.87
N GLY A 132 9.41 10.32 -1.59
CA GLY A 132 10.64 11.10 -1.36
C GLY A 132 11.60 10.41 -0.44
N ARG A 133 11.11 9.79 0.62
CA ARG A 133 11.97 9.13 1.61
C ARG A 133 11.28 7.87 2.11
N VAL A 134 11.99 6.74 2.02
CA VAL A 134 11.54 5.48 2.59
C VAL A 134 12.73 4.90 3.34
N GLU A 135 12.62 4.77 4.65
CA GLU A 135 13.68 4.23 5.50
C GLU A 135 13.12 3.12 6.36
N ILE A 136 13.87 2.05 6.50
CA ILE A 136 13.49 0.91 7.32
C ILE A 136 14.58 0.72 8.37
N ASP A 137 14.17 0.62 9.63
CA ASP A 137 15.08 0.30 10.73
C ASP A 137 14.42 -0.74 11.65
N ALA A 138 15.07 -1.03 12.78
CA ALA A 138 14.60 -2.06 13.68
C ALA A 138 13.22 -1.75 14.26
N SER A 139 12.87 -0.47 14.38
CA SER A 139 11.60 -0.06 15.00
C SER A 139 10.48 0.12 14.01
N GLY A 140 10.77 0.24 12.70
CA GLY A 140 9.69 0.43 11.74
C GLY A 140 10.17 0.97 10.41
N MET A 141 9.19 1.44 9.64
CA MET A 141 9.42 2.06 8.34
C MET A 141 8.99 3.52 8.43
N ILE A 142 9.83 4.41 7.95
CA ILE A 142 9.53 5.85 7.91
C ILE A 142 9.31 6.25 6.46
N LEU A 143 8.17 6.87 6.21
CA LEU A 143 7.79 7.38 4.89
C LEU A 143 7.61 8.90 5.01
N GLY A 144 8.15 9.64 4.05
CA GLY A 144 7.96 11.07 4.05
C GLY A 144 9.05 11.81 3.32
N SER A 145 8.94 13.11 3.31
CA SER A 145 9.93 13.98 2.65
C SER A 145 11.03 14.43 3.60
#